data_027a2b0c58c3719da3d54d8f9aed2b46
#
_entry.id   027a2b0c58c3719da3d54d8f9aed2b46
#
_cell.length_a   1.000
_cell.length_b   1.000
_cell.length_c   1.000
_cell.angle_alpha   90.00
_cell.angle_beta   90.00
_cell.angle_gamma   90.00
#
_symmetry.space_group_name_H-M   'P 1'
#
loop_
_entity.id
_entity.type
_entity.pdbx_description
1 polymer ?
#
loop_
_entity_poly.entity_id
_entity_poly.type
_entity_poly.pdbx_seq_one_letter_code
_entity_poly.pdbx_strand_id
1 'polypeptide(L)'
;ELNTKTPERRAEIKKWIVSTVFPALEESPGNEGWIWMAGTIVHYDSFLQMVVEGFNQAKQEGRDYPWDMTFYKAIEDDKPLWPEQFPLEKLAAKKREFVEAGLVNKFAQEYMNDARDISDAAFKIDRLQYHNYNFVSKDKFAYLDTGEDVIPVNIYIGVDIAATATSKSDYQVIVVLAIDKQNNRYVLEYFRERIPTFDLPEQIIKLCKKYQPVKRVTIETVAAQEMVRDMVTRMATSDRRLMPGIFKGVKPPGGIKKQDRLETSLGPIVNSKRLYIQRNMTELVDEFFEHPFPKHDDVMDGLYYADYYAKPPLSKKMSKDNFSNKKQRTSSKKYNWFTGARNR
;
A
#
# COMPACT_ATOMS: atom_id res chain seq x y z
N GLU A 1 -14.82 22.37 9.46
CA GLU A 1 -14.32 22.08 8.09
C GLU A 1 -14.55 23.22 7.10
N LEU A 2 -15.76 23.82 7.04
CA LEU A 2 -16.05 24.92 6.10
C LEU A 2 -15.09 26.11 6.26
N ASN A 3 -14.63 26.37 7.47
CA ASN A 3 -13.73 27.48 7.79
C ASN A 3 -12.25 27.20 7.45
N THR A 4 -11.90 25.99 7.06
CA THR A 4 -10.50 25.64 6.74
C THR A 4 -10.27 25.30 5.26
N LYS A 5 -11.32 25.43 4.41
CA LYS A 5 -11.27 25.01 3.01
C LYS A 5 -10.29 25.82 2.14
N THR A 6 -10.19 27.12 2.34
CA THR A 6 -9.32 27.96 1.53
C THR A 6 -8.19 28.59 2.36
N PRO A 7 -7.03 28.86 1.74
CA PRO A 7 -5.91 29.52 2.42
C PRO A 7 -6.30 30.87 3.03
N GLU A 8 -7.11 31.65 2.32
CA GLU A 8 -7.58 32.98 2.76
C GLU A 8 -8.39 32.84 4.06
N ARG A 9 -9.30 31.85 4.10
CA ARG A 9 -10.15 31.63 5.27
C ARG A 9 -9.35 31.16 6.47
N ARG A 10 -8.36 30.30 6.27
CA ARG A 10 -7.44 29.88 7.34
C ARG A 10 -6.64 31.07 7.89
N ALA A 11 -6.12 31.92 7.00
CA ALA A 11 -5.39 33.13 7.38
C ALA A 11 -6.29 34.13 8.16
N GLU A 12 -7.55 34.31 7.75
CA GLU A 12 -8.53 35.11 8.45
C GLU A 12 -8.77 34.63 9.89
N ILE A 13 -8.94 33.32 10.07
CA ILE A 13 -9.15 32.71 11.40
C ILE A 13 -7.94 32.93 12.29
N LYS A 14 -6.72 32.63 11.77
CA LYS A 14 -5.47 32.87 12.50
C LYS A 14 -5.36 34.33 12.93
N LYS A 15 -5.61 35.26 12.00
CA LYS A 15 -5.59 36.68 12.26
C LYS A 15 -6.62 37.05 13.32
N TRP A 16 -7.87 36.59 13.22
CA TRP A 16 -8.93 36.89 14.19
C TRP A 16 -8.57 36.38 15.59
N ILE A 17 -8.05 35.16 15.74
CA ILE A 17 -7.63 34.62 17.04
C ILE A 17 -6.56 35.52 17.65
N VAL A 18 -5.50 35.83 16.89
CA VAL A 18 -4.34 36.57 17.40
C VAL A 18 -4.66 38.07 17.64
N SER A 19 -5.44 38.71 16.75
CA SER A 19 -5.68 40.15 16.79
C SER A 19 -6.97 40.57 17.51
N THR A 20 -7.87 39.61 17.80
CA THR A 20 -9.17 39.93 18.43
C THR A 20 -9.39 39.14 19.71
N VAL A 21 -9.18 37.80 19.65
CA VAL A 21 -9.47 36.95 20.81
C VAL A 21 -8.41 37.14 21.91
N PHE A 22 -7.13 37.14 21.56
CA PHE A 22 -6.06 37.32 22.56
C PHE A 22 -6.12 38.68 23.24
N PRO A 23 -6.26 39.84 22.54
CA PRO A 23 -6.37 41.13 23.19
C PRO A 23 -7.66 41.32 23.99
N ALA A 24 -8.67 40.49 23.80
CA ALA A 24 -9.90 40.52 24.58
C ALA A 24 -9.77 39.83 25.96
N LEU A 25 -8.64 39.17 26.22
CA LEU A 25 -8.37 38.61 27.54
C LEU A 25 -8.13 39.78 28.52
N GLU A 26 -8.81 39.71 29.65
CA GLU A 26 -8.58 40.67 30.73
C GLU A 26 -7.28 40.30 31.46
N GLU A 27 -6.32 41.21 31.43
CA GLU A 27 -5.06 41.11 32.16
C GLU A 27 -5.08 42.14 33.32
N SER A 28 -5.41 41.66 34.52
CA SER A 28 -5.31 42.46 35.75
C SER A 28 -4.29 41.80 36.69
N PRO A 29 -3.55 42.55 37.50
CA PRO A 29 -2.65 41.98 38.49
C PRO A 29 -3.36 40.97 39.40
N GLY A 30 -3.00 39.72 39.32
CA GLY A 30 -3.61 38.61 40.08
C GLY A 30 -4.84 37.96 39.43
N ASN A 31 -5.22 38.40 38.21
CA ASN A 31 -6.31 37.80 37.43
C ASN A 31 -5.85 37.70 35.96
N GLU A 32 -5.00 36.74 35.69
CA GLU A 32 -4.51 36.47 34.34
C GLU A 32 -5.58 35.70 33.54
N GLY A 33 -6.07 36.30 32.44
CA GLY A 33 -6.97 35.64 31.51
C GLY A 33 -6.29 34.45 30.85
N TRP A 34 -7.02 33.37 30.64
CA TRP A 34 -6.51 32.20 29.94
C TRP A 34 -7.52 31.68 28.92
N ILE A 35 -7.01 31.02 27.89
CA ILE A 35 -7.80 30.40 26.81
C ILE A 35 -7.63 28.90 26.84
N TRP A 36 -8.75 28.20 26.80
CA TRP A 36 -8.78 26.79 26.57
C TRP A 36 -9.29 26.50 25.17
N MET A 37 -8.53 25.71 24.41
CA MET A 37 -8.88 25.32 23.04
C MET A 37 -8.81 23.81 22.90
N ALA A 38 -9.92 23.20 22.51
CA ALA A 38 -10.00 21.78 22.23
C ALA A 38 -10.52 21.58 20.79
N GLY A 39 -9.93 20.66 20.05
CA GLY A 39 -10.38 20.36 18.69
C GLY A 39 -9.50 19.33 18.00
N THR A 40 -9.93 18.94 16.81
CA THR A 40 -9.20 18.03 15.92
C THR A 40 -8.43 18.87 14.89
N ILE A 41 -7.24 18.43 14.51
CA ILE A 41 -6.46 19.08 13.45
C ILE A 41 -7.06 18.66 12.10
N VAL A 42 -7.83 19.55 11.49
CA VAL A 42 -8.52 19.29 10.22
C VAL A 42 -7.76 19.74 8.98
N HIS A 43 -6.66 20.48 9.16
CA HIS A 43 -5.80 20.97 8.08
C HIS A 43 -4.39 21.26 8.61
N TYR A 44 -3.36 20.91 7.83
CA TYR A 44 -1.95 21.17 8.17
C TYR A 44 -1.64 22.67 8.36
N ASP A 45 -2.34 23.56 7.65
CA ASP A 45 -2.24 25.03 7.82
C ASP A 45 -3.37 25.57 8.73
N SER A 46 -3.79 24.83 9.76
CA SER A 46 -4.76 25.29 10.76
C SER A 46 -4.05 26.01 11.92
N PHE A 47 -4.84 26.78 12.71
CA PHE A 47 -4.30 27.41 13.92
C PHE A 47 -3.82 26.38 14.94
N LEU A 48 -4.57 25.29 15.15
CA LEU A 48 -4.17 24.22 16.07
C LEU A 48 -2.87 23.53 15.63
N GLN A 49 -2.70 23.27 14.33
CA GLN A 49 -1.45 22.70 13.81
C GLN A 49 -0.27 23.66 14.05
N MET A 50 -0.45 24.94 13.81
CA MET A 50 0.57 25.96 14.09
C MET A 50 0.99 25.96 15.57
N VAL A 51 0.03 25.80 16.50
CA VAL A 51 0.32 25.68 17.94
C VAL A 51 1.12 24.42 18.24
N VAL A 52 0.74 23.28 17.66
CA VAL A 52 1.46 22.00 17.83
C VAL A 52 2.90 22.08 17.33
N GLU A 53 3.11 22.64 16.15
CA GLU A 53 4.44 22.81 15.57
C GLU A 53 5.31 23.76 16.40
N GLY A 54 4.75 24.89 16.80
CA GLY A 54 5.45 25.87 17.63
C GLY A 54 5.84 25.30 18.99
N PHE A 55 4.97 24.53 19.63
CA PHE A 55 5.26 23.84 20.89
C PHE A 55 6.41 22.81 20.73
N ASN A 56 6.32 21.97 19.70
CA ASN A 56 7.34 20.96 19.45
C ASN A 56 8.71 21.59 19.14
N GLN A 57 8.73 22.65 18.35
CA GLN A 57 9.93 23.41 18.04
C GLN A 57 10.53 24.05 19.30
N ALA A 58 9.71 24.72 20.11
CA ALA A 58 10.16 25.33 21.35
C ALA A 58 10.75 24.30 22.31
N LYS A 59 10.13 23.12 22.41
CA LYS A 59 10.64 22.01 23.23
C LYS A 59 11.99 21.49 22.73
N GLN A 60 12.21 21.40 21.40
CA GLN A 60 13.51 21.02 20.84
C GLN A 60 14.59 22.06 21.07
N GLU A 61 14.21 23.34 21.04
CA GLU A 61 15.11 24.48 21.26
C GLU A 61 15.33 24.79 22.76
N GLY A 62 14.60 24.12 23.66
CA GLY A 62 14.68 24.36 25.12
C GLY A 62 14.19 25.75 25.55
N ARG A 63 13.26 26.35 24.82
CA ARG A 63 12.66 27.66 25.11
C ARG A 63 11.20 27.54 25.56
N ASP A 64 10.73 28.52 26.31
CA ASP A 64 9.34 28.59 26.69
C ASP A 64 8.40 28.81 25.49
N TYR A 65 7.20 28.30 25.61
CA TYR A 65 6.12 28.49 24.66
C TYR A 65 4.84 28.90 25.41
N PRO A 66 4.06 29.84 24.87
CA PRO A 66 2.90 30.39 25.61
C PRO A 66 1.70 29.45 25.73
N TRP A 67 1.77 28.26 25.15
CA TRP A 67 0.71 27.27 25.20
C TRP A 67 1.19 26.01 25.92
N ASP A 68 0.41 25.55 26.88
CA ASP A 68 0.46 24.16 27.32
C ASP A 68 -0.36 23.32 26.37
N MET A 69 0.18 22.18 25.97
CA MET A 69 -0.46 21.34 24.97
C MET A 69 -0.50 19.87 25.39
N THR A 70 -1.68 19.28 25.24
CA THR A 70 -1.84 17.84 25.29
C THR A 70 -2.36 17.36 23.92
N PHE A 71 -1.66 16.42 23.32
CA PHE A 71 -1.96 15.91 21.98
C PHE A 71 -2.24 14.42 22.07
N TYR A 72 -3.39 14.00 21.56
CA TYR A 72 -3.84 12.61 21.59
C TYR A 72 -4.07 12.06 20.21
N LYS A 73 -3.67 10.80 20.01
CA LYS A 73 -4.04 9.95 18.87
C LYS A 73 -4.86 8.79 19.38
N ALA A 74 -5.83 8.32 18.61
CA ALA A 74 -6.60 7.13 19.00
C ALA A 74 -5.74 5.87 19.11
N ILE A 75 -4.62 5.82 18.38
CA ILE A 75 -3.62 4.75 18.44
C ILE A 75 -2.24 5.38 18.59
N GLU A 76 -1.48 4.97 19.60
CA GLU A 76 -0.09 5.37 19.81
C GLU A 76 0.73 4.14 20.24
N ASP A 77 1.88 3.91 19.62
CA ASP A 77 2.74 2.74 19.86
C ASP A 77 1.99 1.39 19.81
N ASP A 78 1.11 1.25 18.83
CA ASP A 78 0.26 0.09 18.61
C ASP A 78 -0.71 -0.21 19.79
N LYS A 79 -1.01 0.81 20.60
CA LYS A 79 -1.97 0.73 21.70
C LYS A 79 -3.10 1.71 21.49
N PRO A 80 -4.35 1.33 21.76
CA PRO A 80 -5.46 2.27 21.70
C PRO A 80 -5.42 3.21 22.90
N LEU A 81 -5.73 4.48 22.68
CA LEU A 81 -5.81 5.49 23.73
C LEU A 81 -6.88 5.14 24.78
N TRP A 82 -7.99 4.57 24.34
CA TRP A 82 -9.13 4.22 25.20
C TRP A 82 -9.61 2.78 24.91
N PRO A 83 -8.89 1.76 25.43
CA PRO A 83 -9.13 0.37 25.09
C PRO A 83 -10.51 -0.15 25.46
N GLU A 84 -11.14 0.36 26.53
CA GLU A 84 -12.47 -0.08 26.98
C GLU A 84 -13.57 0.33 25.97
N GLN A 85 -13.45 1.48 25.34
CA GLN A 85 -14.44 2.01 24.40
C GLN A 85 -14.03 1.75 22.94
N PHE A 86 -12.75 1.86 22.65
CA PHE A 86 -12.17 1.74 21.32
C PHE A 86 -10.96 0.79 21.32
N PRO A 87 -11.16 -0.52 21.49
CA PRO A 87 -10.10 -1.50 21.32
C PRO A 87 -9.55 -1.48 19.87
N LEU A 88 -8.33 -1.97 19.66
CA LEU A 88 -7.66 -1.95 18.35
C LEU A 88 -8.51 -2.56 17.23
N GLU A 89 -9.23 -3.65 17.51
CA GLU A 89 -10.11 -4.31 16.54
C GLU A 89 -11.24 -3.38 16.05
N LYS A 90 -11.83 -2.61 16.97
CA LYS A 90 -12.87 -1.64 16.63
C LYS A 90 -12.31 -0.45 15.83
N LEU A 91 -11.12 0.04 16.19
CA LEU A 91 -10.43 1.09 15.43
C LEU A 91 -10.03 0.61 14.03
N ALA A 92 -9.55 -0.63 13.91
CA ALA A 92 -9.24 -1.24 12.62
C ALA A 92 -10.49 -1.44 11.76
N ALA A 93 -11.64 -1.84 12.36
CA ALA A 93 -12.92 -1.92 11.66
C ALA A 93 -13.37 -0.54 11.16
N LYS A 94 -13.29 0.48 12.02
CA LYS A 94 -13.57 1.87 11.63
C LYS A 94 -12.69 2.33 10.47
N LYS A 95 -11.39 2.09 10.56
CA LYS A 95 -10.45 2.44 9.49
C LYS A 95 -10.85 1.79 8.16
N ARG A 96 -11.22 0.49 8.17
CA ARG A 96 -11.73 -0.19 6.96
C ARG A 96 -12.97 0.48 6.38
N GLU A 97 -13.95 0.87 7.22
CA GLU A 97 -15.13 1.62 6.76
C GLU A 97 -14.74 2.90 6.01
N PHE A 98 -13.78 3.68 6.54
CA PHE A 98 -13.28 4.89 5.88
C PHE A 98 -12.53 4.58 4.58
N VAL A 99 -11.73 3.50 4.55
CA VAL A 99 -11.05 3.04 3.32
C VAL A 99 -12.06 2.64 2.25
N GLU A 100 -13.08 1.87 2.62
CA GLU A 100 -14.16 1.43 1.70
C GLU A 100 -14.97 2.61 1.15
N ALA A 101 -15.15 3.65 1.95
CA ALA A 101 -15.80 4.89 1.54
C ALA A 101 -14.90 5.83 0.72
N GLY A 102 -13.60 5.50 0.52
CA GLY A 102 -12.62 6.38 -0.12
C GLY A 102 -12.25 7.61 0.72
N LEU A 103 -12.42 7.54 2.04
CA LEU A 103 -12.25 8.65 2.99
C LEU A 103 -11.11 8.40 3.99
N VAL A 104 -10.06 7.71 3.58
CA VAL A 104 -8.90 7.36 4.45
C VAL A 104 -8.36 8.57 5.21
N ASN A 105 -8.27 9.70 4.53
CA ASN A 105 -7.79 10.96 5.13
C ASN A 105 -8.67 11.44 6.29
N LYS A 106 -9.96 11.14 6.26
CA LYS A 106 -10.86 11.50 7.36
C LYS A 106 -10.59 10.66 8.61
N PHE A 107 -10.24 9.41 8.46
CA PHE A 107 -9.80 8.61 9.60
C PHE A 107 -8.52 9.20 10.21
N ALA A 108 -7.54 9.57 9.40
CA ALA A 108 -6.31 10.19 9.88
C ALA A 108 -6.57 11.52 10.59
N GLN A 109 -7.43 12.37 10.04
CA GLN A 109 -7.83 13.63 10.68
C GLN A 109 -8.55 13.39 12.02
N GLU A 110 -9.62 12.59 12.01
CA GLU A 110 -10.55 12.48 13.14
C GLU A 110 -10.04 11.59 14.27
N TYR A 111 -9.28 10.53 13.94
CA TYR A 111 -8.79 9.58 14.92
C TYR A 111 -7.30 9.71 15.24
N MET A 112 -6.49 10.18 14.28
CA MET A 112 -5.05 10.25 14.48
C MET A 112 -4.53 11.69 14.64
N ASN A 113 -5.41 12.70 14.56
CA ASN A 113 -5.03 14.13 14.53
C ASN A 113 -3.95 14.45 13.48
N ASP A 114 -3.97 13.72 12.34
CA ASP A 114 -3.04 13.89 11.24
C ASP A 114 -3.76 14.49 10.03
N ALA A 115 -3.57 15.78 9.81
CA ALA A 115 -4.20 16.54 8.73
C ALA A 115 -3.18 16.88 7.63
N ARG A 116 -2.52 15.88 7.07
CA ARG A 116 -1.58 16.09 5.95
C ARG A 116 -2.27 16.69 4.74
N ASP A 117 -1.55 17.52 4.00
CA ASP A 117 -2.04 18.04 2.73
C ASP A 117 -1.96 16.97 1.64
N ILE A 118 -3.13 16.55 1.19
CA ILE A 118 -3.25 15.57 0.11
C ILE A 118 -2.92 16.19 -1.24
N SER A 119 -3.03 17.52 -1.39
CA SER A 119 -2.76 18.19 -2.67
C SER A 119 -1.29 18.06 -3.07
N ASP A 120 -0.39 18.05 -2.09
CA ASP A 120 1.06 17.95 -2.27
C ASP A 120 1.59 16.52 -2.01
N ALA A 121 0.71 15.58 -1.62
CA ALA A 121 1.12 14.20 -1.42
C ALA A 121 1.63 13.57 -2.72
N ALA A 122 2.80 12.92 -2.65
CA ALA A 122 3.40 12.21 -3.78
C ALA A 122 2.46 11.13 -4.35
N PHE A 123 1.67 10.50 -3.47
CA PHE A 123 0.66 9.51 -3.80
C PHE A 123 -0.74 10.01 -3.48
N LYS A 124 -1.56 10.22 -4.51
CA LYS A 124 -2.96 10.62 -4.37
C LYS A 124 -3.83 9.38 -4.14
N ILE A 125 -3.99 8.99 -2.88
CA ILE A 125 -4.71 7.75 -2.52
C ILE A 125 -6.19 7.74 -2.93
N ASP A 126 -6.82 8.90 -3.09
CA ASP A 126 -8.15 9.03 -3.68
C ASP A 126 -8.21 8.56 -5.15
N ARG A 127 -7.05 8.37 -5.78
CA ARG A 127 -6.91 7.86 -7.15
C ARG A 127 -6.63 6.37 -7.24
N LEU A 128 -6.39 5.69 -6.12
CA LEU A 128 -6.31 4.23 -6.10
C LEU A 128 -7.62 3.63 -6.61
N GLN A 129 -7.49 2.61 -7.45
CA GLN A 129 -8.64 1.87 -7.96
C GLN A 129 -8.76 0.56 -7.20
N TYR A 130 -9.98 0.03 -7.10
CA TYR A 130 -10.23 -1.21 -6.40
C TYR A 130 -10.73 -2.30 -7.35
N HIS A 131 -10.34 -3.54 -7.09
CA HIS A 131 -10.79 -4.69 -7.83
C HIS A 131 -11.04 -5.90 -6.91
N ASN A 132 -11.86 -6.82 -7.41
CA ASN A 132 -12.10 -8.14 -6.82
C ASN A 132 -11.98 -9.25 -7.88
N TYR A 133 -11.13 -9.04 -8.89
CA TYR A 133 -10.98 -9.94 -10.03
C TYR A 133 -10.31 -11.24 -9.63
N ASN A 134 -10.77 -12.34 -10.23
CA ASN A 134 -10.18 -13.66 -10.01
C ASN A 134 -9.07 -13.93 -11.02
N PHE A 135 -7.95 -14.44 -10.54
CA PHE A 135 -6.87 -14.91 -11.41
C PHE A 135 -7.23 -16.25 -12.06
N VAL A 136 -7.02 -16.35 -13.36
CA VAL A 136 -7.22 -17.56 -14.12
C VAL A 136 -6.02 -17.82 -15.04
N SER A 137 -5.50 -19.06 -15.02
CA SER A 137 -4.45 -19.51 -15.92
C SER A 137 -5.01 -20.51 -16.94
N LYS A 138 -4.74 -20.30 -18.22
CA LYS A 138 -5.19 -21.18 -19.30
C LYS A 138 -4.23 -21.16 -20.50
N ASP A 139 -3.89 -22.33 -21.05
CA ASP A 139 -3.10 -22.47 -22.28
C ASP A 139 -1.77 -21.66 -22.22
N LYS A 140 -1.07 -21.63 -21.08
CA LYS A 140 0.18 -20.86 -20.84
C LYS A 140 0.00 -19.33 -20.82
N PHE A 141 -1.23 -18.84 -20.67
CA PHE A 141 -1.55 -17.42 -20.52
C PHE A 141 -2.25 -17.14 -19.19
N ALA A 142 -2.06 -15.94 -18.70
CA ALA A 142 -2.68 -15.44 -17.47
C ALA A 142 -3.81 -14.48 -17.83
N TYR A 143 -4.89 -14.53 -17.05
CA TYR A 143 -6.07 -13.68 -17.22
C TYR A 143 -6.62 -13.25 -15.86
N LEU A 144 -7.31 -12.11 -15.86
CA LEU A 144 -8.18 -11.68 -14.77
C LEU A 144 -9.64 -11.80 -15.22
N ASP A 145 -10.42 -12.58 -14.49
CA ASP A 145 -11.87 -12.68 -14.68
C ASP A 145 -12.55 -11.61 -13.85
N THR A 146 -13.18 -10.64 -14.51
CA THR A 146 -13.86 -9.51 -13.87
C THR A 146 -15.32 -9.84 -13.52
N GLY A 147 -15.79 -11.04 -13.86
CA GLY A 147 -17.20 -11.40 -13.80
C GLY A 147 -17.94 -11.13 -15.12
N GLU A 148 -17.66 -10.03 -15.80
CA GLU A 148 -18.25 -9.65 -17.09
C GLU A 148 -17.33 -10.03 -18.27
N ASP A 149 -16.03 -9.85 -18.10
CA ASP A 149 -15.02 -10.01 -19.15
C ASP A 149 -13.76 -10.71 -18.62
N VAL A 150 -12.88 -11.10 -19.53
CA VAL A 150 -11.62 -11.76 -19.23
C VAL A 150 -10.47 -10.94 -19.80
N ILE A 151 -9.66 -10.36 -18.92
CA ILE A 151 -8.55 -9.47 -19.26
C ILE A 151 -7.25 -10.27 -19.34
N PRO A 152 -6.56 -10.33 -20.48
CA PRO A 152 -5.24 -10.95 -20.57
C PRO A 152 -4.21 -10.09 -19.85
N VAL A 153 -3.37 -10.74 -19.02
CA VAL A 153 -2.34 -10.08 -18.22
C VAL A 153 -1.01 -10.80 -18.27
N ASN A 154 0.05 -10.07 -17.97
CA ASN A 154 1.34 -10.63 -17.60
C ASN A 154 1.51 -10.56 -16.09
N ILE A 155 2.09 -11.61 -15.49
CA ILE A 155 2.32 -11.69 -14.05
C ILE A 155 3.78 -11.43 -13.73
N TYR A 156 4.00 -10.57 -12.74
CA TYR A 156 5.30 -10.21 -12.18
C TYR A 156 5.27 -10.35 -10.66
N ILE A 157 6.40 -10.70 -10.09
CA ILE A 157 6.55 -10.84 -8.65
C ILE A 157 7.74 -9.99 -8.21
N GLY A 158 7.54 -9.15 -7.20
CA GLY A 158 8.59 -8.38 -6.55
C GLY A 158 8.84 -8.93 -5.15
N VAL A 159 10.10 -8.99 -4.76
CA VAL A 159 10.52 -9.49 -3.46
C VAL A 159 11.42 -8.47 -2.81
N ASP A 160 11.00 -8.00 -1.64
CA ASP A 160 11.80 -7.21 -0.73
C ASP A 160 12.24 -8.09 0.46
N ILE A 161 13.54 -8.12 0.72
CA ILE A 161 14.14 -9.01 1.71
C ILE A 161 14.72 -8.21 2.85
N ALA A 162 14.19 -8.39 4.05
CA ALA A 162 14.73 -7.80 5.26
C ALA A 162 16.21 -8.21 5.49
N ALA A 163 17.05 -7.23 5.75
CA ALA A 163 18.50 -7.41 5.86
C ALA A 163 18.96 -8.25 7.08
N THR A 164 18.15 -8.37 8.12
CA THR A 164 18.47 -9.08 9.36
C THR A 164 17.38 -10.03 9.80
N ALA A 165 17.74 -11.28 10.05
CA ALA A 165 16.85 -12.36 10.49
C ALA A 165 16.62 -12.36 12.03
N THR A 166 16.64 -11.21 12.70
CA THR A 166 16.36 -11.15 14.14
C THR A 166 14.88 -10.90 14.42
N SER A 167 14.33 -11.53 15.45
CA SER A 167 12.91 -11.56 15.80
C SER A 167 12.23 -10.21 16.11
N LYS A 168 12.96 -9.09 15.95
CA LYS A 168 12.46 -7.71 16.08
C LYS A 168 12.59 -6.88 14.81
N SER A 169 13.05 -7.47 13.71
CA SER A 169 13.36 -6.78 12.45
C SER A 169 12.23 -6.88 11.42
N ASP A 170 12.47 -6.25 10.29
CA ASP A 170 11.57 -5.96 9.19
C ASP A 170 10.85 -7.19 8.60
N TYR A 171 9.79 -6.95 7.88
CA TYR A 171 9.00 -7.99 7.24
C TYR A 171 9.67 -8.49 5.96
N GLN A 172 9.54 -9.78 5.68
CA GLN A 172 9.79 -10.35 4.36
C GLN A 172 8.55 -10.09 3.50
N VAL A 173 8.73 -9.48 2.36
CA VAL A 173 7.59 -9.14 1.51
C VAL A 173 7.72 -9.71 0.11
N ILE A 174 6.62 -10.26 -0.41
CA ILE A 174 6.47 -10.71 -1.79
C ILE A 174 5.20 -10.10 -2.33
N VAL A 175 5.27 -9.36 -3.42
CA VAL A 175 4.11 -8.75 -4.08
C VAL A 175 3.88 -9.41 -5.44
N VAL A 176 2.65 -9.82 -5.71
CA VAL A 176 2.21 -10.38 -7.00
C VAL A 176 1.44 -9.31 -7.78
N LEU A 177 1.97 -8.92 -8.93
CA LEU A 177 1.46 -7.87 -9.79
C LEU A 177 1.03 -8.43 -11.15
N ALA A 178 -0.18 -8.11 -11.57
CA ALA A 178 -0.64 -8.34 -12.93
C ALA A 178 -0.67 -7.03 -13.72
N ILE A 179 -0.32 -7.09 -15.01
CA ILE A 179 -0.36 -5.93 -15.91
C ILE A 179 -1.16 -6.28 -17.15
N ASP A 180 -2.14 -5.44 -17.49
CA ASP A 180 -2.95 -5.59 -18.67
C ASP A 180 -2.35 -4.85 -19.89
N LYS A 181 -3.03 -4.95 -21.03
CA LYS A 181 -2.61 -4.32 -22.29
C LYS A 181 -2.68 -2.79 -22.23
N GLN A 182 -3.54 -2.21 -21.42
CA GLN A 182 -3.69 -0.78 -21.19
C GLN A 182 -2.66 -0.22 -20.21
N ASN A 183 -1.77 -1.09 -19.72
CA ASN A 183 -0.74 -0.73 -18.74
C ASN A 183 -1.33 -0.41 -17.35
N ASN A 184 -2.51 -0.97 -17.03
CA ASN A 184 -3.03 -0.96 -15.66
C ASN A 184 -2.34 -2.05 -14.84
N ARG A 185 -2.11 -1.77 -13.56
CA ARG A 185 -1.47 -2.66 -12.59
C ARG A 185 -2.51 -3.13 -11.61
N TYR A 186 -2.54 -4.43 -11.37
CA TYR A 186 -3.44 -5.08 -10.41
C TYR A 186 -2.61 -5.82 -9.39
N VAL A 187 -2.62 -5.37 -8.14
CA VAL A 187 -2.00 -6.11 -7.04
C VAL A 187 -2.94 -7.25 -6.69
N LEU A 188 -2.52 -8.49 -6.96
CA LEU A 188 -3.37 -9.66 -6.76
C LEU A 188 -3.27 -10.21 -5.35
N GLU A 189 -2.08 -10.19 -4.79
CA GLU A 189 -1.77 -10.68 -3.46
C GLU A 189 -0.42 -10.13 -3.02
N TYR A 190 -0.22 -9.96 -1.73
CA TYR A 190 1.11 -9.85 -1.15
C TYR A 190 1.23 -10.77 0.07
N PHE A 191 2.44 -11.26 0.28
CA PHE A 191 2.87 -11.93 1.49
C PHE A 191 3.70 -10.94 2.28
N ARG A 192 3.40 -10.75 3.55
CA ARG A 192 4.12 -9.85 4.47
C ARG A 192 4.17 -10.50 5.84
N GLU A 193 5.27 -11.16 6.14
CA GLU A 193 5.44 -11.87 7.41
C GLU A 193 6.89 -11.79 7.91
N ARG A 194 7.05 -11.96 9.20
CA ARG A 194 8.36 -12.09 9.85
C ARG A 194 8.76 -13.55 9.88
N ILE A 195 9.37 -14.00 8.81
CA ILE A 195 9.90 -15.37 8.69
C ILE A 195 11.42 -15.36 8.51
N PRO A 196 12.11 -16.45 8.88
CA PRO A 196 13.51 -16.62 8.55
C PRO A 196 13.77 -16.48 7.05
N THR A 197 14.86 -15.82 6.68
CA THR A 197 15.23 -15.63 5.26
C THR A 197 15.37 -16.93 4.49
N PHE A 198 15.71 -18.03 5.17
CA PHE A 198 15.80 -19.37 4.57
C PHE A 198 14.45 -19.96 4.16
N ASP A 199 13.35 -19.54 4.75
CA ASP A 199 12.00 -20.03 4.45
C ASP A 199 11.35 -19.23 3.29
N LEU A 200 11.88 -18.05 2.99
CA LEU A 200 11.36 -17.16 1.95
C LEU A 200 11.36 -17.81 0.54
N PRO A 201 12.38 -18.59 0.11
CA PRO A 201 12.37 -19.29 -1.17
C PRO A 201 11.14 -20.18 -1.39
N GLU A 202 10.67 -20.86 -0.36
CA GLU A 202 9.47 -21.72 -0.46
C GLU A 202 8.22 -20.88 -0.72
N GLN A 203 8.08 -19.73 -0.06
CA GLN A 203 6.94 -18.83 -0.28
C GLN A 203 6.97 -18.23 -1.70
N ILE A 204 8.14 -17.84 -2.19
CA ILE A 204 8.31 -17.37 -3.58
C ILE A 204 7.86 -18.45 -4.57
N ILE A 205 8.33 -19.69 -4.41
CA ILE A 205 7.97 -20.82 -5.28
C ILE A 205 6.45 -21.11 -5.19
N LYS A 206 5.86 -21.06 -4.00
CA LYS A 206 4.42 -21.25 -3.79
C LYS A 206 3.60 -20.22 -4.57
N LEU A 207 3.96 -18.95 -4.50
CA LEU A 207 3.29 -17.88 -5.25
C LEU A 207 3.54 -17.99 -6.75
N CYS A 208 4.75 -18.36 -7.18
CA CYS A 208 5.04 -18.66 -8.60
C CYS A 208 4.15 -19.78 -9.13
N LYS A 209 3.89 -20.83 -8.35
CA LYS A 209 2.99 -21.95 -8.73
C LYS A 209 1.53 -21.53 -8.78
N LYS A 210 1.10 -20.69 -7.84
CA LYS A 210 -0.28 -20.20 -7.76
C LYS A 210 -0.62 -19.29 -8.96
N TYR A 211 0.30 -18.42 -9.37
CA TYR A 211 0.07 -17.36 -10.36
C TYR A 211 0.73 -17.62 -11.73
N GLN A 212 0.91 -18.88 -12.10
CA GLN A 212 1.49 -19.22 -13.42
C GLN A 212 0.62 -18.73 -14.59
N PRO A 213 1.26 -18.29 -15.69
CA PRO A 213 2.71 -18.18 -15.93
C PRO A 213 3.29 -16.85 -15.44
N VAL A 214 4.29 -16.91 -14.59
CA VAL A 214 5.04 -15.72 -14.13
C VAL A 214 6.08 -15.35 -15.18
N LYS A 215 6.12 -14.06 -15.56
CA LYS A 215 7.09 -13.54 -16.54
C LYS A 215 8.43 -13.20 -15.91
N ARG A 216 8.42 -12.68 -14.68
CA ARG A 216 9.62 -12.28 -13.94
C ARG A 216 9.36 -12.29 -12.44
N VAL A 217 10.38 -12.73 -11.71
CA VAL A 217 10.50 -12.53 -10.26
C VAL A 217 11.71 -11.63 -10.06
N THR A 218 11.48 -10.43 -9.52
CA THR A 218 12.53 -9.45 -9.25
C THR A 218 12.82 -9.46 -7.76
N ILE A 219 14.05 -9.74 -7.41
CA ILE A 219 14.51 -9.87 -6.02
C ILE A 219 15.51 -8.76 -5.77
N GLU A 220 15.31 -7.96 -4.73
CA GLU A 220 16.34 -7.03 -4.29
C GLU A 220 17.63 -7.83 -3.96
N THR A 221 18.78 -7.35 -4.42
CA THR A 221 20.05 -8.03 -4.15
C THR A 221 21.06 -7.07 -3.53
N VAL A 222 21.17 -7.14 -2.20
CA VAL A 222 22.25 -6.54 -1.41
C VAL A 222 22.85 -7.67 -0.59
N ALA A 223 24.13 -8.00 -0.85
CA ALA A 223 24.93 -8.98 -0.10
C ALA A 223 24.23 -10.34 0.19
N ALA A 224 23.57 -10.50 1.35
CA ALA A 224 22.97 -11.78 1.77
C ALA A 224 21.77 -12.23 0.91
N GLN A 225 21.19 -11.35 0.14
CA GLN A 225 19.98 -11.59 -0.66
C GLN A 225 20.29 -12.36 -1.98
N GLU A 226 21.55 -12.36 -2.44
CA GLU A 226 21.95 -13.20 -3.56
C GLU A 226 21.76 -14.69 -3.26
N MET A 227 21.90 -15.09 -2.00
CA MET A 227 21.66 -16.47 -1.56
C MET A 227 20.20 -16.89 -1.77
N VAL A 228 19.24 -16.04 -1.45
CA VAL A 228 17.81 -16.34 -1.68
C VAL A 228 17.53 -16.54 -3.16
N ARG A 229 18.05 -15.67 -4.04
CA ARG A 229 17.92 -15.81 -5.49
C ARG A 229 18.48 -17.15 -5.98
N ASP A 230 19.66 -17.54 -5.51
CA ASP A 230 20.30 -18.79 -5.91
C ASP A 230 19.54 -20.01 -5.40
N MET A 231 19.02 -19.97 -4.16
CA MET A 231 18.16 -21.02 -3.62
C MET A 231 16.88 -21.19 -4.44
N VAL A 232 16.15 -20.10 -4.73
CA VAL A 232 14.94 -20.13 -5.55
C VAL A 232 15.23 -20.66 -6.94
N THR A 233 16.35 -20.26 -7.55
CA THR A 233 16.77 -20.72 -8.88
C THR A 233 17.03 -22.23 -8.89
N ARG A 234 17.72 -22.77 -7.86
CA ARG A 234 17.94 -24.21 -7.70
C ARG A 234 16.62 -24.97 -7.51
N MET A 235 15.73 -24.47 -6.63
CA MET A 235 14.41 -25.08 -6.42
C MET A 235 13.58 -25.10 -7.72
N ALA A 236 13.60 -24.01 -8.49
CA ALA A 236 12.91 -23.91 -9.77
C ALA A 236 13.49 -24.88 -10.82
N THR A 237 14.80 -25.15 -10.80
CA THR A 237 15.44 -26.12 -11.71
C THR A 237 14.90 -27.54 -11.48
N SER A 238 14.52 -27.86 -10.26
CA SER A 238 13.94 -29.16 -9.89
C SER A 238 12.44 -29.26 -10.22
N ASP A 239 11.75 -28.19 -10.57
CA ASP A 239 10.32 -28.17 -10.91
C ASP A 239 10.11 -27.78 -12.37
N ARG A 240 9.72 -28.77 -13.20
CA ARG A 240 9.50 -28.58 -14.65
C ARG A 240 8.44 -27.54 -15.00
N ARG A 241 7.63 -27.08 -14.02
CA ARG A 241 6.60 -26.06 -14.20
C ARG A 241 7.16 -24.65 -14.10
N LEU A 242 8.38 -24.48 -13.59
CA LEU A 242 9.02 -23.19 -13.41
C LEU A 242 10.23 -23.05 -14.35
N MET A 243 10.44 -21.84 -14.83
CA MET A 243 11.62 -21.50 -15.63
C MET A 243 12.66 -20.79 -14.75
N PRO A 244 13.83 -21.38 -14.49
CA PRO A 244 14.85 -20.74 -13.64
C PRO A 244 15.24 -19.34 -14.11
N GLY A 245 15.19 -19.06 -15.39
CA GLY A 245 15.55 -17.77 -15.99
C GLY A 245 14.61 -16.60 -15.65
N ILE A 246 13.48 -16.83 -14.97
CA ILE A 246 12.60 -15.75 -14.55
C ILE A 246 13.10 -14.99 -13.31
N PHE A 247 13.97 -15.59 -12.49
CA PHE A 247 14.48 -15.00 -11.25
C PHE A 247 15.62 -14.04 -11.54
N LYS A 248 15.44 -12.76 -11.21
CA LYS A 248 16.44 -11.70 -11.44
C LYS A 248 16.71 -10.93 -10.17
N GLY A 249 17.98 -10.81 -9.83
CA GLY A 249 18.45 -9.89 -8.81
C GLY A 249 18.53 -8.47 -9.36
N VAL A 250 18.15 -7.49 -8.56
CA VAL A 250 18.28 -6.06 -8.87
C VAL A 250 18.89 -5.36 -7.67
N LYS A 251 19.93 -4.57 -7.91
CA LYS A 251 20.48 -3.65 -6.90
C LYS A 251 19.74 -2.33 -6.99
N PRO A 252 19.36 -1.76 -5.84
CA PRO A 252 18.82 -0.39 -5.83
C PRO A 252 19.80 0.56 -6.53
N PRO A 253 19.34 1.53 -7.32
CA PRO A 253 20.21 2.52 -7.92
C PRO A 253 20.91 3.35 -6.82
N GLY A 254 22.25 3.40 -6.87
CA GLY A 254 23.04 4.19 -5.92
C GLY A 254 22.78 5.69 -6.11
N GLY A 255 22.87 6.46 -5.01
CA GLY A 255 22.75 7.92 -5.04
C GLY A 255 21.33 8.47 -5.11
N ILE A 256 20.31 7.64 -5.22
CA ILE A 256 18.89 8.05 -5.18
C ILE A 256 18.31 7.60 -3.83
N LYS A 257 17.66 8.52 -3.11
CA LYS A 257 16.96 8.17 -1.87
C LYS A 257 15.81 7.20 -2.17
N LYS A 258 15.52 6.33 -1.21
CA LYS A 258 14.43 5.34 -1.31
C LYS A 258 13.08 6.01 -1.61
N GLN A 259 12.77 7.10 -0.90
CA GLN A 259 11.55 7.88 -1.09
C GLN A 259 11.42 8.38 -2.53
N ASP A 260 12.46 9.05 -3.04
CA ASP A 260 12.47 9.61 -4.41
C ASP A 260 12.28 8.51 -5.47
N ARG A 261 12.86 7.33 -5.23
CA ARG A 261 12.73 6.17 -6.10
C ARG A 261 11.29 5.66 -6.16
N LEU A 262 10.64 5.51 -5.01
CA LEU A 262 9.24 5.07 -4.91
C LEU A 262 8.30 6.10 -5.54
N GLU A 263 8.48 7.37 -5.24
CA GLU A 263 7.69 8.46 -5.81
C GLU A 263 7.80 8.51 -7.33
N THR A 264 9.01 8.46 -7.86
CA THR A 264 9.25 8.53 -9.31
C THR A 264 8.66 7.32 -10.05
N SER A 265 8.68 6.14 -9.44
CA SER A 265 8.22 4.91 -10.08
C SER A 265 6.74 4.66 -9.91
N LEU A 266 6.22 4.75 -8.68
CA LEU A 266 4.83 4.40 -8.35
C LEU A 266 3.89 5.61 -8.42
N GLY A 267 4.38 6.83 -8.16
CA GLY A 267 3.59 8.05 -8.17
C GLY A 267 2.80 8.26 -9.48
N PRO A 268 3.43 8.18 -10.66
CA PRO A 268 2.70 8.30 -11.93
C PRO A 268 1.61 7.24 -12.11
N ILE A 269 1.83 6.02 -11.61
CA ILE A 269 0.89 4.90 -11.72
C ILE A 269 -0.35 5.16 -10.85
N VAL A 270 -0.14 5.49 -9.59
CA VAL A 270 -1.22 5.84 -8.64
C VAL A 270 -1.97 7.08 -9.13
N ASN A 271 -1.23 8.16 -9.43
CA ASN A 271 -1.82 9.45 -9.75
C ASN A 271 -2.56 9.48 -11.10
N SER A 272 -2.30 8.53 -12.00
CA SER A 272 -3.04 8.34 -13.25
C SER A 272 -4.20 7.33 -13.16
N LYS A 273 -4.57 6.87 -11.96
CA LYS A 273 -5.63 5.87 -11.71
C LYS A 273 -5.37 4.51 -12.39
N ARG A 274 -4.10 4.13 -12.47
CA ARG A 274 -3.68 2.87 -13.11
C ARG A 274 -3.24 1.79 -12.12
N LEU A 275 -3.30 2.05 -10.82
CA LEU A 275 -3.05 1.05 -9.78
C LEU A 275 -4.38 0.59 -9.19
N TYR A 276 -4.62 -0.72 -9.30
CA TYR A 276 -5.79 -1.43 -8.79
C TYR A 276 -5.32 -2.35 -7.66
N ILE A 277 -5.96 -2.24 -6.50
CA ILE A 277 -5.68 -3.03 -5.31
C ILE A 277 -6.94 -3.70 -4.80
N GLN A 278 -6.84 -4.69 -3.94
CA GLN A 278 -8.00 -5.25 -3.25
C GLN A 278 -8.32 -4.42 -1.99
N ARG A 279 -9.60 -4.35 -1.61
CA ARG A 279 -10.05 -3.53 -0.48
C ARG A 279 -9.46 -3.93 0.88
N ASN A 280 -9.02 -5.17 1.02
CA ASN A 280 -8.39 -5.68 2.23
C ASN A 280 -6.88 -5.39 2.33
N MET A 281 -6.29 -4.74 1.34
CA MET A 281 -4.86 -4.38 1.31
C MET A 281 -4.58 -3.08 2.08
N THR A 282 -4.96 -3.06 3.35
CA THR A 282 -4.90 -1.86 4.19
C THR A 282 -3.49 -1.38 4.45
N GLU A 283 -2.53 -2.30 4.65
CA GLU A 283 -1.13 -1.96 4.88
C GLU A 283 -0.52 -1.20 3.70
N LEU A 284 -0.79 -1.63 2.47
CA LEU A 284 -0.31 -0.92 1.27
C LEU A 284 -0.91 0.49 1.16
N VAL A 285 -2.20 0.65 1.49
CA VAL A 285 -2.85 1.97 1.52
C VAL A 285 -2.21 2.86 2.57
N ASP A 286 -1.90 2.31 3.75
CA ASP A 286 -1.25 3.04 4.84
C ASP A 286 0.15 3.50 4.46
N GLU A 287 0.95 2.63 3.85
CA GLU A 287 2.29 2.97 3.37
C GLU A 287 2.25 4.12 2.35
N PHE A 288 1.30 4.11 1.40
CA PHE A 288 1.09 5.24 0.48
C PHE A 288 0.65 6.51 1.19
N PHE A 289 -0.23 6.38 2.18
CA PHE A 289 -0.75 7.53 2.93
C PHE A 289 0.31 8.18 3.81
N GLU A 290 1.13 7.35 4.48
CA GLU A 290 2.16 7.83 5.41
C GLU A 290 3.44 8.28 4.71
N HIS A 291 3.59 8.00 3.42
CA HIS A 291 4.76 8.43 2.65
C HIS A 291 4.99 9.95 2.76
N PRO A 292 6.23 10.49 2.93
CA PRO A 292 7.52 9.77 2.78
C PRO A 292 8.07 9.13 4.06
N PHE A 293 7.34 9.11 5.17
CA PHE A 293 7.79 8.59 6.46
C PHE A 293 6.83 7.54 7.03
N PRO A 294 6.50 6.48 6.28
CA PRO A 294 5.68 5.40 6.82
C PRO A 294 6.45 4.66 7.93
N LYS A 295 5.72 4.10 8.87
CA LYS A 295 6.31 3.20 9.90
C LYS A 295 6.96 1.97 9.23
N HIS A 296 6.35 1.50 8.15
CA HIS A 296 6.82 0.43 7.29
C HIS A 296 6.54 0.81 5.85
N ASP A 297 7.44 0.51 4.93
CA ASP A 297 7.33 0.76 3.49
C ASP A 297 7.63 -0.49 2.66
N ASP A 298 7.57 -1.65 3.33
CA ASP A 298 8.02 -2.92 2.79
C ASP A 298 7.17 -3.41 1.60
N VAL A 299 5.83 -3.19 1.66
CA VAL A 299 4.91 -3.59 0.58
C VAL A 299 5.07 -2.69 -0.63
N MET A 300 5.32 -1.38 -0.44
CA MET A 300 5.64 -0.45 -1.53
C MET A 300 6.95 -0.84 -2.23
N ASP A 301 7.98 -1.24 -1.49
CA ASP A 301 9.23 -1.73 -2.08
C ASP A 301 9.00 -3.04 -2.85
N GLY A 302 8.27 -4.00 -2.29
CA GLY A 302 7.87 -5.20 -3.00
C GLY A 302 7.11 -4.89 -4.29
N LEU A 303 6.21 -3.90 -4.27
CA LEU A 303 5.48 -3.43 -5.45
C LEU A 303 6.41 -2.77 -6.47
N TYR A 304 7.35 -1.94 -6.02
CA TYR A 304 8.38 -1.36 -6.87
C TYR A 304 9.16 -2.44 -7.62
N TYR A 305 9.63 -3.49 -6.92
CA TYR A 305 10.37 -4.59 -7.56
C TYR A 305 9.48 -5.42 -8.49
N ALA A 306 8.18 -5.57 -8.19
CA ALA A 306 7.25 -6.24 -9.09
C ALA A 306 7.05 -5.46 -10.40
N ASP A 307 6.99 -4.11 -10.33
CA ASP A 307 6.82 -3.24 -11.50
C ASP A 307 8.13 -3.03 -12.31
N TYR A 308 9.29 -3.28 -11.72
CA TYR A 308 10.60 -2.92 -12.28
C TYR A 308 10.85 -3.41 -13.72
N TYR A 309 10.46 -4.63 -14.05
CA TYR A 309 10.55 -5.20 -15.40
C TYR A 309 9.19 -5.39 -16.07
N ALA A 310 8.16 -4.81 -15.50
CA ALA A 310 6.80 -5.07 -15.92
C ALA A 310 6.50 -4.51 -17.32
N LYS A 311 5.90 -5.34 -18.17
CA LYS A 311 5.50 -4.99 -19.53
C LYS A 311 4.12 -5.54 -19.85
N PRO A 312 3.29 -4.80 -20.57
CA PRO A 312 1.98 -5.26 -21.02
C PRO A 312 2.07 -6.55 -21.86
N PRO A 313 1.02 -7.39 -21.86
CA PRO A 313 0.93 -8.54 -22.75
C PRO A 313 0.73 -8.11 -24.21
N LEU A 314 1.29 -8.89 -25.13
CA LEU A 314 1.13 -8.67 -26.58
C LEU A 314 -0.17 -9.31 -27.13
N SER A 315 -0.87 -10.14 -26.35
CA SER A 315 -2.03 -10.91 -26.79
C SER A 315 -3.30 -10.07 -26.98
N LYS A 316 -4.17 -10.49 -27.88
CA LYS A 316 -5.50 -9.90 -28.09
C LYS A 316 -6.43 -10.28 -26.91
N LYS A 317 -7.41 -9.40 -26.60
CA LYS A 317 -8.50 -9.67 -25.65
C LYS A 317 -9.29 -10.90 -26.12
N MET A 318 -9.57 -11.85 -25.23
CA MET A 318 -10.47 -12.97 -25.48
C MET A 318 -11.83 -12.68 -24.83
N SER A 319 -12.95 -12.93 -25.54
CA SER A 319 -14.27 -12.83 -24.94
C SER A 319 -14.51 -13.98 -23.94
N LYS A 320 -15.38 -13.74 -22.94
CA LYS A 320 -15.75 -14.73 -21.93
C LYS A 320 -16.38 -15.99 -22.57
N ASP A 321 -17.15 -15.83 -23.66
CA ASP A 321 -17.77 -16.94 -24.38
C ASP A 321 -16.74 -17.90 -25.01
N ASN A 322 -15.68 -17.33 -25.60
CA ASN A 322 -14.56 -18.11 -26.15
C ASN A 322 -13.75 -18.81 -25.06
N PHE A 323 -13.71 -18.22 -23.87
CA PHE A 323 -13.03 -18.80 -22.72
C PHE A 323 -13.79 -19.97 -22.13
N SER A 324 -15.13 -19.90 -22.02
CA SER A 324 -16.04 -20.91 -21.49
C SER A 324 -16.19 -22.11 -22.44
N ASN A 325 -16.37 -21.86 -23.72
CA ASN A 325 -16.57 -22.91 -24.75
C ASN A 325 -15.36 -23.85 -24.91
N LYS A 326 -14.14 -23.35 -24.69
CA LYS A 326 -12.94 -24.23 -24.67
C LYS A 326 -12.91 -25.16 -23.44
N LYS A 327 -13.52 -24.77 -22.30
CA LYS A 327 -13.63 -25.61 -21.10
C LYS A 327 -14.55 -26.84 -21.34
N GLN A 328 -15.63 -26.66 -22.10
CA GLN A 328 -16.56 -27.77 -22.42
C GLN A 328 -16.02 -28.75 -23.44
N ARG A 329 -15.19 -28.28 -24.40
CA ARG A 329 -14.60 -29.22 -25.42
C ARG A 329 -13.53 -30.17 -24.87
N THR A 330 -12.92 -29.88 -23.74
CA THR A 330 -11.94 -30.76 -23.09
C THR A 330 -12.56 -31.76 -22.13
N SER A 331 -13.85 -31.60 -21.75
CA SER A 331 -14.56 -32.50 -20.82
C SER A 331 -15.37 -33.60 -21.50
N SER A 332 -15.54 -33.59 -22.84
CA SER A 332 -16.44 -34.49 -23.55
C SER A 332 -15.78 -35.72 -24.19
N LYS A 333 -14.49 -35.98 -23.95
CA LYS A 333 -13.86 -37.26 -24.32
C LYS A 333 -13.77 -38.20 -23.11
N LYS A 334 -14.93 -38.68 -22.63
CA LYS A 334 -14.96 -39.88 -21.77
C LYS A 334 -14.62 -41.09 -22.60
N TYR A 335 -13.45 -41.65 -22.40
CA TYR A 335 -13.07 -42.96 -22.90
C TYR A 335 -13.87 -44.00 -22.10
N ASN A 336 -14.68 -44.76 -22.79
CA ASN A 336 -15.42 -45.84 -22.15
C ASN A 336 -14.57 -47.10 -22.14
N TRP A 337 -13.95 -47.39 -21.00
CA TRP A 337 -13.02 -48.50 -20.83
C TRP A 337 -13.65 -49.87 -20.99
N PHE A 338 -14.99 -50.00 -21.04
CA PHE A 338 -15.69 -51.27 -21.09
C PHE A 338 -16.04 -51.78 -22.50
N THR A 339 -15.99 -50.95 -23.52
CA THR A 339 -16.47 -51.35 -24.86
C THR A 339 -15.49 -51.18 -26.01
N GLY A 340 -14.33 -50.57 -25.80
CA GLY A 340 -13.29 -50.44 -26.85
C GLY A 340 -13.70 -49.71 -28.14
N ALA A 341 -14.88 -49.06 -28.19
CA ALA A 341 -15.41 -48.45 -29.40
C ALA A 341 -15.27 -46.94 -29.38
N ARG A 342 -14.65 -46.37 -30.40
CA ARG A 342 -14.71 -44.93 -30.72
C ARG A 342 -16.05 -44.63 -31.39
N ASN A 343 -16.93 -43.92 -30.77
CA ASN A 343 -18.04 -43.29 -31.47
C ASN A 343 -17.51 -42.15 -32.37
N ARG A 344 -17.81 -42.29 -33.64
CA ARG A 344 -17.49 -41.34 -34.70
C ARG A 344 -18.27 -40.04 -34.55
#